data_2e71ee903361aa48553691e13f9cac4f
#
_entry.id   2e71ee903361aa48553691e13f9cac4f
#
_cell.length_a   1.000
_cell.length_b   1.000
_cell.length_c   1.000
_cell.angle_alpha   90.00
_cell.angle_beta   90.00
_cell.angle_gamma   90.00
#
_symmetry.space_group_name_H-M   'P 1'
#
loop_
_entity.id
_entity.type
_entity.pdbx_description
1 polymer ?
#
loop_
_entity_poly.entity_id
_entity_poly.type
_entity_poly.pdbx_seq_one_letter_code
_entity_poly.pdbx_strand_id
1 'polypeptide(L)'
;MSDVSNRLVAVVFEVADLDRSEALYRDGFGLALHRSLHDNGDRWIGGAHAAVSWTQGAFLHFALYAAKGTPTVGAQVGFAVANLETAHDRALAAGAQLIHGPISQPWGQSARYRDFDGNVVELTQSAP
;
A
#
# COMPACT_ATOMS: atom_id res chain seq x y z
N MET A 1 29.36 -10.25 17.41
CA MET A 1 28.04 -9.65 17.44
C MET A 1 27.58 -9.35 16.04
N SER A 2 26.43 -9.83 15.72
CA SER A 2 25.82 -9.44 14.46
C SER A 2 25.08 -8.13 14.65
N ASP A 3 25.54 -7.11 14.00
CA ASP A 3 24.85 -5.85 13.99
C ASP A 3 23.92 -5.80 12.76
N VAL A 4 22.65 -6.07 12.99
CA VAL A 4 21.67 -6.04 11.92
C VAL A 4 21.23 -4.59 11.73
N SER A 5 22.02 -3.88 10.99
CA SER A 5 21.72 -2.50 10.68
C SER A 5 20.87 -2.37 9.40
N ASN A 6 20.85 -3.40 8.56
CA ASN A 6 20.11 -3.35 7.31
C ASN A 6 18.67 -3.80 7.53
N ARG A 7 17.71 -2.95 7.19
CA ARG A 7 16.29 -3.27 7.28
C ARG A 7 15.50 -2.49 6.25
N LEU A 8 14.31 -2.98 5.94
CA LEU A 8 13.39 -2.28 5.06
C LEU A 8 12.86 -1.01 5.74
N VAL A 9 12.99 0.14 5.08
CA VAL A 9 12.50 1.42 5.62
C VAL A 9 11.45 2.07 4.73
N ALA A 10 11.39 1.70 3.45
CA ALA A 10 10.46 2.33 2.52
C ALA A 10 10.03 1.36 1.43
N VAL A 11 8.77 1.46 1.04
CA VAL A 11 8.22 0.85 -0.17
C VAL A 11 7.57 1.97 -0.96
N VAL A 12 7.92 2.08 -2.23
CA VAL A 12 7.42 3.14 -3.11
C VAL A 12 6.83 2.51 -4.36
N PHE A 13 5.60 2.87 -4.68
CA PHE A 13 4.98 2.55 -5.96
C PHE A 13 4.84 3.83 -6.79
N GLU A 14 5.22 3.77 -8.05
CA GLU A 14 4.85 4.80 -9.01
C GLU A 14 3.52 4.42 -9.64
N VAL A 15 2.58 5.35 -9.66
CA VAL A 15 1.20 5.10 -10.10
C VAL A 15 0.84 5.99 -11.28
N ALA A 16 0.03 5.46 -12.20
CA ALA A 16 -0.35 6.19 -13.41
C ALA A 16 -1.22 7.42 -13.08
N ASP A 17 -2.11 7.30 -12.12
CA ASP A 17 -3.02 8.39 -11.69
C ASP A 17 -2.96 8.50 -10.17
N LEU A 18 -2.20 9.47 -9.68
CA LEU A 18 -1.98 9.62 -8.24
C LEU A 18 -3.27 9.91 -7.47
N ASP A 19 -4.13 10.77 -8.00
CA ASP A 19 -5.38 11.10 -7.30
C ASP A 19 -6.27 9.87 -7.13
N ARG A 20 -6.39 9.10 -8.19
CA ARG A 20 -7.21 7.89 -8.21
C ARG A 20 -6.62 6.80 -7.32
N SER A 21 -5.32 6.58 -7.41
CA SER A 21 -4.62 5.57 -6.59
C SER A 21 -4.58 5.97 -5.12
N GLU A 22 -4.39 7.24 -4.83
CA GLU A 22 -4.45 7.72 -3.43
C GLU A 22 -5.83 7.44 -2.82
N ALA A 23 -6.90 7.72 -3.57
CA ALA A 23 -8.25 7.46 -3.10
C ALA A 23 -8.48 5.96 -2.84
N LEU A 24 -7.98 5.09 -3.73
CA LEU A 24 -8.09 3.65 -3.53
C LEU A 24 -7.35 3.19 -2.27
N TYR A 25 -6.10 3.60 -2.11
CA TYR A 25 -5.30 3.16 -0.97
C TYR A 25 -5.80 3.76 0.35
N ARG A 26 -6.29 5.00 0.34
CA ARG A 26 -6.84 5.63 1.52
C ARG A 26 -8.22 5.07 1.88
N ASP A 27 -9.15 5.12 0.94
CA ASP A 27 -10.55 4.77 1.21
C ASP A 27 -10.79 3.26 1.11
N GLY A 28 -10.11 2.60 0.18
CA GLY A 28 -10.25 1.16 -0.03
C GLY A 28 -9.40 0.33 0.91
N PHE A 29 -8.12 0.65 1.03
CA PHE A 29 -7.19 -0.14 1.86
C PHE A 29 -6.94 0.48 3.24
N GLY A 30 -7.53 1.64 3.52
CA GLY A 30 -7.54 2.21 4.86
C GLY A 30 -6.25 2.90 5.29
N LEU A 31 -5.40 3.32 4.37
CA LEU A 31 -4.14 3.96 4.71
C LEU A 31 -4.32 5.46 4.96
N ALA A 32 -3.72 5.97 6.03
CA ALA A 32 -3.76 7.39 6.38
C ALA A 32 -2.71 8.17 5.56
N LEU A 33 -2.92 8.28 4.26
CA LEU A 33 -1.98 8.92 3.35
C LEU A 33 -2.03 10.44 3.47
N HIS A 34 -0.85 11.06 3.41
CA HIS A 34 -0.67 12.51 3.39
C HIS A 34 -0.04 12.93 2.07
N ARG A 35 -0.68 13.87 1.39
CA ARG A 35 -0.21 14.39 0.11
C ARG A 35 0.90 15.42 0.35
N SER A 36 1.98 15.31 -0.42
CA SER A 36 3.10 16.24 -0.41
C SER A 36 3.62 16.47 -1.83
N LEU A 37 4.45 17.50 -1.99
CA LEU A 37 5.09 17.81 -3.25
C LEU A 37 6.57 18.12 -2.98
N HIS A 38 7.46 17.36 -3.63
CA HIS A 38 8.88 17.70 -3.67
C HIS A 38 9.16 18.44 -4.96
N ASP A 39 9.49 19.69 -4.89
CA ASP A 39 9.69 20.57 -6.03
C ASP A 39 11.18 20.84 -6.26
N ASN A 40 11.95 19.78 -6.46
CA ASN A 40 13.39 19.86 -6.67
C ASN A 40 13.84 19.40 -8.06
N GLY A 41 12.90 18.95 -8.90
CA GLY A 41 13.21 18.49 -10.26
C GLY A 41 13.92 17.13 -10.32
N ASP A 42 14.22 16.51 -9.22
CA ASP A 42 14.84 15.21 -9.20
C ASP A 42 13.85 14.12 -9.56
N ARG A 43 14.24 13.25 -10.50
CA ARG A 43 13.37 12.19 -10.98
C ARG A 43 12.97 11.22 -9.87
N TRP A 44 13.85 10.98 -8.91
CA TRP A 44 13.64 9.95 -7.90
C TRP A 44 12.97 10.47 -6.64
N ILE A 45 13.19 11.73 -6.29
CA ILE A 45 12.68 12.31 -5.07
C ILE A 45 11.76 13.52 -5.31
N GLY A 46 11.61 13.94 -6.55
CA GLY A 46 10.73 15.07 -6.88
C GLY A 46 9.32 14.63 -7.23
N GLY A 47 8.42 15.60 -7.23
CA GLY A 47 7.05 15.41 -7.66
C GLY A 47 6.04 15.18 -6.55
N ALA A 48 4.78 15.08 -6.97
CA ALA A 48 3.67 14.84 -6.06
C ALA A 48 3.67 13.39 -5.57
N HIS A 49 3.40 13.22 -4.28
CA HIS A 49 3.30 11.90 -3.69
C HIS A 49 2.36 11.92 -2.49
N ALA A 50 1.85 10.74 -2.14
CA ALA A 50 1.07 10.52 -0.94
C ALA A 50 1.72 9.40 -0.12
N ALA A 51 1.90 9.60 1.18
CA ALA A 51 2.67 8.66 1.99
C ALA A 51 2.07 8.48 3.37
N VAL A 52 2.35 7.32 3.95
CA VAL A 52 2.06 6.99 5.35
C VAL A 52 3.29 6.33 5.95
N SER A 53 3.53 6.57 7.24
CA SER A 53 4.65 5.99 7.96
C SER A 53 4.17 5.33 9.25
N TRP A 54 4.83 4.23 9.59
CA TRP A 54 4.62 3.54 10.85
C TRP A 54 5.95 3.57 11.61
N THR A 55 5.87 3.89 12.89
CA THR A 55 7.05 4.00 13.76
C THR A 55 7.01 3.04 14.93
N GLN A 56 6.04 2.15 14.97
CA GLN A 56 5.94 1.15 16.01
C GLN A 56 7.03 0.10 15.79
N GLY A 57 8.04 0.10 16.65
CA GLY A 57 9.24 -0.70 16.47
C GLY A 57 10.20 -0.02 15.51
N ALA A 58 10.42 -0.61 14.34
CA ALA A 58 11.25 0.00 13.30
C ALA A 58 10.40 0.91 12.42
N PHE A 59 11.00 2.01 11.96
CA PHE A 59 10.35 2.90 11.01
C PHE A 59 10.14 2.18 9.67
N LEU A 60 8.93 2.32 9.12
CA LEU A 60 8.59 1.85 7.78
C LEU A 60 7.65 2.85 7.12
N HIS A 61 7.89 3.12 5.86
CA HIS A 61 7.18 4.14 5.09
C HIS A 61 6.67 3.52 3.79
N PHE A 62 5.44 3.83 3.42
CA PHE A 62 4.85 3.44 2.15
C PHE A 62 4.41 4.71 1.40
N ALA A 63 4.78 4.83 0.13
CA ALA A 63 4.48 6.02 -0.66
C ALA A 63 4.00 5.66 -2.06
N LEU A 64 3.09 6.49 -2.56
CA LEU A 64 2.65 6.50 -3.95
C LEU A 64 3.17 7.77 -4.60
N TYR A 65 3.91 7.62 -5.69
CA TYR A 65 4.40 8.75 -6.49
C TYR A 65 3.73 8.74 -7.85
N ALA A 66 3.43 9.93 -8.38
CA ALA A 66 2.99 10.05 -9.77
C ALA A 66 4.11 9.52 -10.68
N ALA A 67 3.80 8.54 -11.51
CA ALA A 67 4.79 7.93 -12.40
C ALA A 67 5.29 8.94 -13.40
N LYS A 68 6.60 8.96 -13.62
CA LYS A 68 7.25 9.79 -14.64
C LYS A 68 7.62 8.96 -15.87
N GLY A 69 7.17 7.73 -15.91
CA GLY A 69 7.37 6.77 -16.97
C GLY A 69 6.41 5.63 -16.76
N THR A 70 6.88 4.40 -16.89
CA THR A 70 6.08 3.21 -16.62
C THR A 70 5.73 3.14 -15.14
N PRO A 71 4.46 3.00 -14.76
CA PRO A 71 4.09 2.80 -13.34
C PRO A 71 4.59 1.45 -12.81
N THR A 72 4.64 1.33 -11.50
CA THR A 72 4.92 0.06 -10.84
C THR A 72 3.81 -0.92 -11.18
N VAL A 73 4.19 -2.11 -11.65
CA VAL A 73 3.26 -3.17 -12.02
C VAL A 73 3.81 -4.51 -11.59
N GLY A 74 2.93 -5.40 -11.15
CA GLY A 74 3.32 -6.76 -10.75
C GLY A 74 3.99 -6.84 -9.38
N ALA A 75 3.97 -5.77 -8.60
CA ALA A 75 4.46 -5.78 -7.22
C ALA A 75 3.37 -6.32 -6.29
N GLN A 76 3.78 -6.74 -5.09
CA GLN A 76 2.86 -7.16 -4.04
C GLN A 76 3.22 -6.47 -2.73
N VAL A 77 2.20 -6.01 -2.02
CA VAL A 77 2.33 -5.42 -0.70
C VAL A 77 1.20 -5.93 0.19
N GLY A 78 1.49 -6.07 1.48
CA GLY A 78 0.50 -6.52 2.46
C GLY A 78 0.31 -5.50 3.57
N PHE A 79 -0.95 -5.33 3.99
CA PHE A 79 -1.31 -4.47 5.11
C PHE A 79 -2.11 -5.26 6.13
N ALA A 80 -1.81 -5.05 7.40
CA ALA A 80 -2.60 -5.62 8.48
C ALA A 80 -3.84 -4.76 8.72
N VAL A 81 -4.99 -5.40 8.92
CA VAL A 81 -6.24 -4.72 9.22
C VAL A 81 -6.86 -5.31 10.49
N ALA A 82 -7.65 -4.49 11.19
CA ALA A 82 -8.31 -4.93 12.41
C ALA A 82 -9.49 -5.85 12.12
N ASN A 83 -10.23 -5.59 11.05
CA ASN A 83 -11.41 -6.36 10.67
C ASN A 83 -11.39 -6.55 9.15
N LEU A 84 -11.09 -7.78 8.71
CA LEU A 84 -10.91 -8.06 7.28
C LEU A 84 -12.22 -7.98 6.52
N GLU A 85 -13.33 -8.39 7.12
CA GLU A 85 -14.61 -8.37 6.43
C GLU A 85 -15.02 -6.94 6.07
N THR A 86 -14.91 -6.00 7.02
CA THR A 86 -15.15 -4.59 6.78
C THR A 86 -14.16 -4.02 5.77
N ALA A 87 -12.88 -4.35 5.91
CA ALA A 87 -11.84 -3.88 4.98
C ALA A 87 -12.08 -4.41 3.56
N HIS A 88 -12.54 -5.67 3.44
CA HIS A 88 -12.90 -6.26 2.15
C HIS A 88 -13.99 -5.46 1.45
N ASP A 89 -15.07 -5.14 2.16
CA ASP A 89 -16.18 -4.38 1.58
C ASP A 89 -15.73 -2.99 1.13
N ARG A 90 -14.88 -2.34 1.91
CA ARG A 90 -14.34 -1.01 1.56
C ARG A 90 -13.43 -1.07 0.33
N ALA A 91 -12.59 -2.09 0.23
CA ALA A 91 -11.70 -2.26 -0.92
C ALA A 91 -12.50 -2.38 -2.21
N LEU A 92 -13.54 -3.21 -2.23
CA LEU A 92 -14.38 -3.38 -3.41
C LEU A 92 -15.16 -2.10 -3.72
N ALA A 93 -15.69 -1.42 -2.71
CA ALA A 93 -16.43 -0.17 -2.90
C ALA A 93 -15.55 0.93 -3.51
N ALA A 94 -14.26 0.94 -3.19
CA ALA A 94 -13.30 1.91 -3.72
C ALA A 94 -12.76 1.55 -5.11
N GLY A 95 -13.10 0.37 -5.64
CA GLY A 95 -12.77 -0.03 -7.00
C GLY A 95 -11.62 -1.03 -7.13
N ALA A 96 -11.13 -1.61 -6.03
CA ALA A 96 -10.13 -2.67 -6.12
C ALA A 96 -10.69 -3.87 -6.87
N GLN A 97 -9.85 -4.49 -7.68
CA GLN A 97 -10.23 -5.72 -8.38
C GLN A 97 -10.01 -6.92 -7.47
N LEU A 98 -11.03 -7.73 -7.27
CA LEU A 98 -10.94 -8.90 -6.41
C LEU A 98 -10.11 -10.00 -7.04
N ILE A 99 -9.12 -10.52 -6.30
CA ILE A 99 -8.43 -11.78 -6.62
C ILE A 99 -9.08 -12.91 -5.83
N HIS A 100 -9.13 -12.79 -4.51
CA HIS A 100 -9.95 -13.67 -3.68
C HIS A 100 -10.39 -12.93 -2.41
N GLY A 101 -11.60 -13.26 -1.96
CA GLY A 101 -12.14 -12.72 -0.70
C GLY A 101 -11.50 -13.37 0.52
N PRO A 102 -11.99 -13.02 1.71
CA PRO A 102 -11.42 -13.53 2.95
C PRO A 102 -11.40 -15.06 3.00
N ILE A 103 -10.22 -15.62 3.26
CA ILE A 103 -10.02 -17.05 3.48
C ILE A 103 -9.24 -17.26 4.77
N SER A 104 -9.52 -18.40 5.42
CA SER A 104 -8.85 -18.75 6.66
C SER A 104 -7.45 -19.29 6.39
N GLN A 105 -6.52 -18.85 7.21
CA GLN A 105 -5.13 -19.28 7.24
C GLN A 105 -4.80 -19.75 8.66
N PRO A 106 -3.73 -20.54 8.87
CA PRO A 106 -3.36 -20.95 10.22
C PRO A 106 -3.13 -19.81 11.20
N TRP A 107 -2.73 -18.64 10.68
CA TRP A 107 -2.39 -17.46 11.49
C TRP A 107 -3.50 -16.41 11.51
N GLY A 108 -4.61 -16.60 10.80
CA GLY A 108 -5.70 -15.65 10.72
C GLY A 108 -6.43 -15.72 9.40
N GLN A 109 -6.72 -14.58 8.81
CA GLN A 109 -7.43 -14.50 7.52
C GLN A 109 -6.69 -13.58 6.56
N SER A 110 -6.83 -13.83 5.26
CA SER A 110 -6.30 -12.95 4.23
C SER A 110 -7.25 -12.84 3.05
N ALA A 111 -7.12 -11.71 2.33
CA ALA A 111 -7.80 -11.47 1.07
C ALA A 111 -6.84 -10.73 0.15
N ARG A 112 -7.00 -10.85 -1.16
CA ARG A 112 -6.11 -10.23 -2.14
C ARG A 112 -6.89 -9.52 -3.23
N TYR A 113 -6.30 -8.39 -3.64
CA TYR A 113 -6.89 -7.49 -4.62
C TYR A 113 -5.81 -6.98 -5.58
N ARG A 114 -6.25 -6.46 -6.74
CA ARG A 114 -5.37 -5.70 -7.61
C ARG A 114 -5.72 -4.23 -7.49
N ASP A 115 -4.68 -3.39 -7.47
CA ASP A 115 -4.87 -1.95 -7.58
C ASP A 115 -5.06 -1.54 -9.05
N PHE A 116 -5.15 -0.24 -9.33
CA PHE A 116 -5.42 0.24 -10.67
C PHE A 116 -4.27 0.06 -11.65
N ASP A 117 -3.06 -0.19 -11.17
CA ASP A 117 -1.87 -0.40 -12.00
C ASP A 117 -1.50 -1.89 -12.11
N GLY A 118 -2.26 -2.77 -11.50
CA GLY A 118 -2.02 -4.22 -11.57
C GLY A 118 -1.11 -4.76 -10.48
N ASN A 119 -0.87 -4.02 -9.42
CA ASN A 119 -0.15 -4.51 -8.26
C ASN A 119 -1.09 -5.28 -7.33
N VAL A 120 -0.55 -6.26 -6.60
CA VAL A 120 -1.32 -7.08 -5.68
C VAL A 120 -1.25 -6.48 -4.28
N VAL A 121 -2.41 -6.30 -3.68
CA VAL A 121 -2.54 -5.85 -2.29
C VAL A 121 -3.18 -6.97 -1.48
N GLU A 122 -2.45 -7.44 -0.46
CA GLU A 122 -2.98 -8.42 0.48
C GLU A 122 -3.39 -7.70 1.77
N LEU A 123 -4.60 -7.96 2.22
CA LEU A 123 -5.08 -7.51 3.52
C LEU A 123 -5.14 -8.71 4.46
N THR A 124 -4.61 -8.54 5.67
CA THR A 124 -4.51 -9.65 6.64
C THR A 124 -5.09 -9.23 7.98
N GLN A 125 -5.77 -10.19 8.61
CA GLN A 125 -6.23 -10.05 9.98
C GLN A 125 -5.67 -11.20 10.78
N SER A 126 -4.90 -10.89 11.83
CA SER A 126 -4.32 -11.89 12.70
C SER A 126 -5.42 -12.63 13.47
N ALA A 127 -5.17 -13.89 13.80
CA ALA A 127 -6.02 -14.64 14.71
C ALA A 127 -6.06 -13.97 16.08
N PRO A 128 -7.21 -14.04 16.80
CA PRO A 128 -7.31 -13.46 18.14
C PRO A 128 -6.38 -14.13 19.14
#